data_fcc0296d0b05cce40555f0badec4ab5a
#
_entry.id   fcc0296d0b05cce40555f0badec4ab5a
#
_cell.length_a   1.000
_cell.length_b   1.000
_cell.length_c   1.000
_cell.angle_alpha   90.00
_cell.angle_beta   90.00
_cell.angle_gamma   90.00
#
_symmetry.space_group_name_H-M   'P 1'
#
loop_
_entity.id
_entity.type
_entity.pdbx_description
1 polymer ?
#
loop_
_entity_poly.entity_id
_entity_poly.type
_entity_poly.pdbx_seq_one_letter_code
_entity_poly.pdbx_strand_id
1 'polypeptide(L)'
;MRRRYTAISSRLMGHRAQFDQLNRRDFISLLSSTAAAWPLTAHAQQPDQMRLIGVLMAYAPSDGTAQSWLVAFRSARSKLGWIEGSNLRIELRWSADNADRMRALAKELVDLRPNAIFGVTTPVIGALARETKSIPIVFAGVSDPIGSGLAASIAHPGGNITGFMANDPAGTLGGKWVQLLKEIAPRTVRIKLLFNPATAVQLQYTLPSIQAAALYFAVQVNADPVHAKDEIEGVIAAQTRDPGGGLIVMPDVFNDVNRELIIALAARYSVPAVYFNRFFTEPGGLISYGDVRSEQFRLAAGYIDRILKGDKPSDLPLQVPTKFELIINLKTAKALGLDVPRSLLQRADEVIE
;
A
#
# COMPACT_ATOMS: atom_id res chain seq x y z
N MET A 1 43.68 -9.99 60.66
CA MET A 1 43.09 -10.44 61.92
C MET A 1 42.08 -11.49 61.59
N ARG A 2 42.41 -12.70 61.64
CA ARG A 2 42.35 -13.75 62.67
C ARG A 2 40.99 -13.86 63.38
N ARG A 3 40.46 -15.08 63.17
CA ARG A 3 39.70 -15.97 64.10
C ARG A 3 38.16 -15.92 63.87
N ARG A 4 37.38 -17.00 63.98
CA ARG A 4 37.66 -18.41 64.42
C ARG A 4 36.50 -19.28 63.91
N TYR A 5 36.83 -20.51 63.64
CA TYR A 5 35.96 -21.72 63.60
C TYR A 5 35.15 -21.91 64.85
N THR A 6 33.95 -22.48 64.70
CA THR A 6 33.54 -23.56 65.63
C THR A 6 32.53 -24.48 64.94
N ALA A 7 32.90 -25.72 64.92
CA ALA A 7 32.08 -26.87 64.57
C ALA A 7 31.18 -27.26 65.74
N ILE A 8 29.99 -27.77 65.48
CA ILE A 8 29.28 -28.69 66.36
C ILE A 8 28.77 -29.86 65.48
N SER A 9 29.34 -30.98 65.87
CA SER A 9 29.07 -32.33 65.46
C SER A 9 27.85 -32.91 66.19
N SER A 10 27.25 -33.86 65.54
CA SER A 10 26.69 -35.11 66.09
C SER A 10 25.19 -35.29 66.12
N ARG A 11 24.88 -36.45 65.57
CA ARG A 11 23.76 -37.39 65.83
C ARG A 11 22.47 -37.15 65.08
N LEU A 12 22.16 -38.05 64.15
CA LEU A 12 21.33 -39.19 64.52
C LEU A 12 21.25 -40.18 63.35
N MET A 13 21.53 -41.40 63.80
CA MET A 13 21.29 -42.66 63.12
C MET A 13 19.87 -42.86 62.60
N GLY A 14 19.78 -43.54 61.48
CA GLY A 14 18.91 -44.67 61.34
C GLY A 14 17.52 -44.45 60.86
N HIS A 15 17.35 -44.65 59.59
CA HIS A 15 16.29 -45.50 59.06
C HIS A 15 16.67 -45.91 57.63
N ARG A 16 17.42 -47.02 57.54
CA ARG A 16 17.38 -47.87 56.33
C ARG A 16 16.05 -48.61 56.41
N ALA A 17 15.07 -48.20 55.64
CA ALA A 17 13.87 -48.94 55.36
C ALA A 17 13.89 -49.36 53.91
N GLN A 18 14.15 -50.59 53.66
CA GLN A 18 13.45 -51.52 52.81
C GLN A 18 12.92 -50.88 51.45
N PHE A 19 13.77 -50.85 50.48
CA PHE A 19 13.38 -50.90 49.06
C PHE A 19 14.01 -52.15 48.44
N ASP A 20 13.55 -53.33 48.93
CA ASP A 20 13.82 -54.58 48.22
C ASP A 20 12.52 -55.36 48.17
N GLN A 21 12.09 -55.60 46.93
CA GLN A 21 11.00 -56.43 46.44
C GLN A 21 9.83 -55.68 45.78
N LEU A 22 10.13 -54.93 44.75
CA LEU A 22 9.15 -54.72 43.72
C LEU A 22 9.52 -55.62 42.53
N ASN A 23 8.74 -56.68 42.35
CA ASN A 23 8.88 -57.64 41.25
C ASN A 23 8.70 -56.88 39.91
N ARG A 24 9.49 -57.28 38.91
CA ARG A 24 9.41 -56.72 37.55
C ARG A 24 7.98 -56.64 36.94
N ARG A 25 7.07 -57.47 37.44
CA ARG A 25 5.65 -57.47 37.02
C ARG A 25 4.87 -56.30 37.61
N ASP A 26 5.16 -55.80 38.79
CA ASP A 26 4.46 -54.67 39.40
C ASP A 26 4.93 -53.36 38.85
N PHE A 27 6.16 -53.28 38.35
CA PHE A 27 6.68 -52.12 37.65
C PHE A 27 6.07 -51.98 36.25
N ILE A 28 5.76 -53.10 35.59
CA ILE A 28 5.12 -53.07 34.25
C ILE A 28 3.62 -52.75 34.37
N SER A 29 2.95 -53.14 35.42
CA SER A 29 1.53 -52.82 35.65
C SER A 29 1.32 -51.36 36.10
N LEU A 30 2.30 -50.70 36.73
CA LEU A 30 2.26 -49.28 37.06
C LEU A 30 2.56 -48.38 35.83
N LEU A 31 3.32 -48.86 34.84
CA LEU A 31 3.58 -48.14 33.58
C LEU A 31 2.43 -48.24 32.57
N SER A 32 1.59 -49.27 32.69
CA SER A 32 0.45 -49.47 31.79
C SER A 32 -0.81 -48.68 32.19
N SER A 33 -0.90 -48.19 33.42
CA SER A 33 -2.05 -47.39 33.88
C SER A 33 -1.88 -45.87 33.77
N THR A 34 -0.69 -45.38 33.44
CA THR A 34 -0.43 -43.94 33.20
C THR A 34 -0.43 -43.52 31.72
N ALA A 35 -0.54 -44.49 30.81
CA ALA A 35 -0.59 -44.20 29.36
C ALA A 35 -2.01 -43.89 28.84
N ALA A 36 -3.05 -43.92 29.68
CA ALA A 36 -4.43 -43.72 29.26
C ALA A 36 -5.03 -42.33 29.61
N ALA A 37 -4.22 -41.41 30.14
CA ALA A 37 -4.68 -40.08 30.54
C ALA A 37 -3.79 -38.95 29.97
N TRP A 38 -3.21 -39.14 28.78
CA TRP A 38 -2.87 -37.97 27.99
C TRP A 38 -4.19 -37.39 27.52
N PRO A 39 -4.55 -36.16 27.94
CA PRO A 39 -5.62 -35.51 27.24
C PRO A 39 -5.10 -35.38 25.80
N LEU A 40 -5.69 -36.11 24.88
CA LEU A 40 -5.81 -35.65 23.53
C LEU A 40 -6.47 -34.27 23.67
N THR A 41 -5.67 -33.21 23.84
CA THR A 41 -6.09 -31.90 23.39
C THR A 41 -6.30 -32.08 21.89
N ALA A 42 -7.47 -32.66 21.55
CA ALA A 42 -8.10 -32.33 20.33
C ALA A 42 -8.00 -30.82 20.32
N HIS A 43 -7.14 -30.25 19.46
CA HIS A 43 -7.42 -28.97 18.91
C HIS A 43 -8.80 -29.18 18.27
N ALA A 44 -9.84 -28.98 19.06
CA ALA A 44 -11.14 -28.66 18.52
C ALA A 44 -10.81 -27.50 17.59
N GLN A 45 -10.79 -27.77 16.29
CA GLN A 45 -10.94 -26.74 15.29
C GLN A 45 -12.16 -25.97 15.81
N GLN A 46 -11.89 -24.82 16.45
CA GLN A 46 -12.96 -23.86 16.67
C GLN A 46 -13.64 -23.75 15.31
N PRO A 47 -14.96 -23.97 15.23
CA PRO A 47 -15.66 -23.85 13.96
C PRO A 47 -15.17 -22.53 13.39
N ASP A 48 -14.63 -22.56 12.16
CA ASP A 48 -13.98 -21.42 11.52
C ASP A 48 -14.92 -20.24 11.62
N GLN A 49 -14.68 -19.41 12.66
CA GLN A 49 -15.55 -18.28 12.93
C GLN A 49 -15.38 -17.36 11.73
N MET A 50 -16.45 -17.19 10.95
CA MET A 50 -16.43 -16.37 9.73
C MET A 50 -15.78 -15.03 10.05
N ARG A 51 -14.62 -14.76 9.48
CA ARG A 51 -13.92 -13.50 9.67
C ARG A 51 -14.57 -12.41 8.81
N LEU A 52 -14.63 -11.20 9.33
CA LEU A 52 -15.17 -10.04 8.63
C LEU A 52 -14.02 -9.08 8.26
N ILE A 53 -13.95 -8.69 6.98
CA ILE A 53 -13.06 -7.64 6.50
C ILE A 53 -13.90 -6.50 5.93
N GLY A 54 -13.62 -5.28 6.38
CA GLY A 54 -14.08 -4.06 5.72
C GLY A 54 -13.13 -3.71 4.57
N VAL A 55 -13.65 -3.24 3.44
CA VAL A 55 -12.85 -2.68 2.34
C VAL A 55 -13.41 -1.32 1.96
N LEU A 56 -12.58 -0.27 2.00
CA LEU A 56 -12.97 1.09 1.60
C LEU A 56 -12.10 1.57 0.44
N MET A 57 -12.78 1.83 -0.68
CA MET A 57 -12.17 2.31 -1.94
C MET A 57 -12.52 3.78 -2.18
N ALA A 58 -11.53 4.59 -2.59
CA ALA A 58 -11.74 5.98 -2.98
C ALA A 58 -12.48 6.15 -4.31
N TYR A 59 -12.47 5.14 -5.13
CA TYR A 59 -12.94 5.12 -6.52
C TYR A 59 -14.46 4.89 -6.64
N ALA A 60 -14.99 5.02 -7.86
CA ALA A 60 -16.36 4.63 -8.16
C ALA A 60 -16.47 3.10 -8.36
N PRO A 61 -17.64 2.48 -8.07
CA PRO A 61 -17.85 1.05 -8.33
C PRO A 61 -17.67 0.66 -9.80
N SER A 62 -17.92 1.60 -10.72
CA SER A 62 -17.75 1.42 -12.18
C SER A 62 -16.31 1.54 -12.66
N ASP A 63 -15.35 1.90 -11.80
CA ASP A 63 -13.95 2.03 -12.17
C ASP A 63 -13.32 0.65 -12.45
N GLY A 64 -13.12 0.34 -13.74
CA GLY A 64 -12.58 -0.95 -14.18
C GLY A 64 -11.16 -1.23 -13.67
N THR A 65 -10.33 -0.19 -13.52
CA THR A 65 -8.97 -0.30 -12.99
C THR A 65 -9.00 -0.67 -11.51
N ALA A 66 -9.80 0.02 -10.70
CA ALA A 66 -9.97 -0.30 -9.28
C ALA A 66 -10.57 -1.69 -9.06
N GLN A 67 -11.50 -2.12 -9.95
CA GLN A 67 -12.03 -3.49 -9.95
C GLN A 67 -10.94 -4.52 -10.24
N SER A 68 -10.04 -4.27 -11.19
CA SER A 68 -8.92 -5.18 -11.49
C SER A 68 -7.97 -5.37 -10.31
N TRP A 69 -7.71 -4.33 -9.54
CA TRP A 69 -6.92 -4.42 -8.31
C TRP A 69 -7.60 -5.25 -7.23
N LEU A 70 -8.92 -5.11 -7.09
CA LEU A 70 -9.69 -5.95 -6.16
C LEU A 70 -9.70 -7.41 -6.59
N VAL A 71 -9.71 -7.70 -7.90
CA VAL A 71 -9.54 -9.08 -8.40
C VAL A 71 -8.18 -9.64 -7.97
N ALA A 72 -7.10 -8.86 -8.08
CA ALA A 72 -5.77 -9.27 -7.61
C ALA A 72 -5.75 -9.55 -6.09
N PHE A 73 -6.37 -8.68 -5.28
CA PHE A 73 -6.53 -8.88 -3.84
C PHE A 73 -7.32 -10.15 -3.51
N ARG A 74 -8.50 -10.33 -4.14
CA ARG A 74 -9.36 -11.51 -3.94
C ARG A 74 -8.66 -12.81 -4.33
N SER A 75 -7.97 -12.82 -5.48
CA SER A 75 -7.19 -13.96 -5.94
C SER A 75 -6.07 -14.33 -4.96
N ALA A 76 -5.30 -13.36 -4.50
CA ALA A 76 -4.21 -13.59 -3.54
C ALA A 76 -4.75 -14.13 -2.21
N ARG A 77 -5.81 -13.54 -1.68
CA ARG A 77 -6.49 -13.98 -0.46
C ARG A 77 -7.01 -15.41 -0.57
N SER A 78 -7.64 -15.77 -1.71
CA SER A 78 -8.15 -17.12 -1.95
C SER A 78 -7.03 -18.17 -1.93
N LYS A 79 -5.85 -17.85 -2.49
CA LYS A 79 -4.65 -18.70 -2.44
C LYS A 79 -4.13 -18.91 -1.01
N LEU A 80 -4.43 -18.02 -0.08
CA LEU A 80 -4.10 -18.10 1.34
C LEU A 80 -5.16 -18.86 2.16
N GLY A 81 -6.22 -19.39 1.50
CA GLY A 81 -7.27 -20.17 2.13
C GLY A 81 -8.47 -19.37 2.62
N TRP A 82 -8.53 -18.05 2.35
CA TRP A 82 -9.65 -17.20 2.73
C TRP A 82 -10.70 -17.14 1.61
N ILE A 83 -11.80 -17.87 1.80
CA ILE A 83 -12.88 -18.05 0.80
C ILE A 83 -14.10 -17.28 1.25
N GLU A 84 -14.52 -16.31 0.42
CA GLU A 84 -15.70 -15.49 0.67
C GLU A 84 -16.97 -16.36 0.67
N GLY A 85 -17.83 -16.17 1.68
CA GLY A 85 -19.03 -16.99 1.89
C GLY A 85 -18.80 -18.29 2.66
N SER A 86 -17.52 -18.71 2.89
CA SER A 86 -17.16 -19.88 3.67
C SER A 86 -16.56 -19.51 5.03
N ASN A 87 -15.35 -18.98 5.05
CA ASN A 87 -14.63 -18.58 6.27
C ASN A 87 -14.34 -17.08 6.33
N LEU A 88 -14.76 -16.32 5.30
CA LEU A 88 -14.57 -14.88 5.20
C LEU A 88 -15.80 -14.19 4.63
N ARG A 89 -16.14 -13.05 5.21
CA ARG A 89 -17.11 -12.06 4.69
C ARG A 89 -16.38 -10.76 4.38
N ILE A 90 -16.71 -10.14 3.23
CA ILE A 90 -16.16 -8.85 2.83
C ILE A 90 -17.29 -7.83 2.74
N GLU A 91 -17.14 -6.73 3.44
CA GLU A 91 -18.00 -5.54 3.34
C GLU A 91 -17.26 -4.47 2.54
N LEU A 92 -17.59 -4.35 1.26
CA LEU A 92 -16.97 -3.42 0.32
C LEU A 92 -17.77 -2.12 0.22
N ARG A 93 -17.07 -0.99 0.31
CA ARG A 93 -17.64 0.36 0.17
C ARG A 93 -16.82 1.18 -0.81
N TRP A 94 -17.51 2.08 -1.54
CA TRP A 94 -16.95 2.95 -2.55
C TRP A 94 -17.35 4.40 -2.27
N SER A 95 -16.38 5.27 -2.04
CA SER A 95 -16.63 6.68 -1.73
C SER A 95 -16.75 7.56 -2.98
N ALA A 96 -16.28 7.10 -4.15
CA ALA A 96 -16.28 7.84 -5.41
C ALA A 96 -15.70 9.26 -5.27
N ASP A 97 -14.57 9.38 -4.56
CA ASP A 97 -13.83 10.63 -4.27
C ASP A 97 -14.67 11.71 -3.54
N ASN A 98 -15.75 11.33 -2.92
CA ASN A 98 -16.56 12.24 -2.12
C ASN A 98 -16.13 12.16 -0.64
N ALA A 99 -15.60 13.26 -0.11
CA ALA A 99 -15.04 13.31 1.24
C ALA A 99 -16.09 13.08 2.35
N ASP A 100 -17.32 13.57 2.19
CA ASP A 100 -18.39 13.37 3.17
C ASP A 100 -18.86 11.92 3.16
N ARG A 101 -19.07 11.36 1.97
CA ARG A 101 -19.40 9.95 1.79
C ARG A 101 -18.30 9.04 2.33
N MET A 102 -17.03 9.39 2.10
CA MET A 102 -15.88 8.65 2.61
C MET A 102 -15.90 8.57 4.15
N ARG A 103 -16.15 9.69 4.83
CA ARG A 103 -16.27 9.73 6.30
C ARG A 103 -17.44 8.89 6.81
N ALA A 104 -18.61 9.01 6.17
CA ALA A 104 -19.78 8.23 6.54
C ALA A 104 -19.53 6.72 6.38
N LEU A 105 -18.94 6.29 5.27
CA LEU A 105 -18.63 4.89 4.99
C LEU A 105 -17.50 4.35 5.89
N ALA A 106 -16.51 5.17 6.26
CA ALA A 106 -15.47 4.79 7.22
C ALA A 106 -16.10 4.48 8.59
N LYS A 107 -17.01 5.35 9.08
CA LYS A 107 -17.76 5.12 10.31
C LYS A 107 -18.61 3.86 10.22
N GLU A 108 -19.39 3.68 9.15
CA GLU A 108 -20.22 2.49 8.92
C GLU A 108 -19.38 1.20 8.99
N LEU A 109 -18.24 1.14 8.32
CA LEU A 109 -17.36 -0.04 8.35
C LEU A 109 -16.80 -0.31 9.74
N VAL A 110 -16.42 0.71 10.49
CA VAL A 110 -15.92 0.57 11.87
C VAL A 110 -17.02 0.07 12.80
N ASP A 111 -18.25 0.55 12.66
CA ASP A 111 -19.41 0.14 13.46
C ASP A 111 -19.73 -1.37 13.27
N LEU A 112 -19.40 -1.96 12.13
CA LEU A 112 -19.51 -3.41 11.88
C LEU A 112 -18.49 -4.24 12.68
N ARG A 113 -17.52 -3.61 13.33
CA ARG A 113 -16.43 -4.24 14.11
C ARG A 113 -15.71 -5.36 13.35
N PRO A 114 -15.17 -5.10 12.14
CA PRO A 114 -14.48 -6.12 11.37
C PRO A 114 -13.18 -6.55 12.06
N ASN A 115 -12.69 -7.74 11.70
CA ASN A 115 -11.40 -8.26 12.18
C ASN A 115 -10.22 -7.47 11.60
N ALA A 116 -10.38 -6.88 10.41
CA ALA A 116 -9.44 -5.96 9.76
C ALA A 116 -10.17 -5.08 8.74
N ILE A 117 -9.57 -3.93 8.40
CA ILE A 117 -10.04 -3.07 7.31
C ILE A 117 -8.91 -2.92 6.29
N PHE A 118 -9.22 -3.11 5.01
CA PHE A 118 -8.36 -2.76 3.90
C PHE A 118 -8.82 -1.43 3.31
N GLY A 119 -7.94 -0.45 3.28
CA GLY A 119 -8.24 0.89 2.75
C GLY A 119 -7.27 1.29 1.64
N VAL A 120 -7.74 2.10 0.69
CA VAL A 120 -6.94 2.49 -0.47
C VAL A 120 -6.92 4.01 -0.60
N THR A 121 -5.72 4.58 -0.69
CA THR A 121 -5.39 6.01 -0.74
C THR A 121 -5.27 6.71 0.62
N THR A 122 -4.48 7.78 0.65
CA THR A 122 -4.24 8.57 1.88
C THR A 122 -5.52 9.14 2.50
N PRO A 123 -6.47 9.75 1.76
CA PRO A 123 -7.71 10.27 2.35
C PRO A 123 -8.56 9.21 3.02
N VAL A 124 -8.66 8.01 2.40
CA VAL A 124 -9.42 6.87 2.97
C VAL A 124 -8.83 6.45 4.30
N ILE A 125 -7.51 6.29 4.36
CA ILE A 125 -6.85 5.86 5.60
C ILE A 125 -6.96 6.96 6.67
N GLY A 126 -6.87 8.23 6.28
CA GLY A 126 -7.13 9.34 7.19
C GLY A 126 -8.54 9.33 7.78
N ALA A 127 -9.56 8.99 6.98
CA ALA A 127 -10.94 8.84 7.45
C ALA A 127 -11.07 7.66 8.43
N LEU A 128 -10.57 6.48 8.08
CA LEU A 128 -10.60 5.29 8.95
C LEU A 128 -9.83 5.51 10.27
N ALA A 129 -8.66 6.15 10.21
CA ALA A 129 -7.83 6.44 11.39
C ALA A 129 -8.49 7.37 12.41
N ARG A 130 -9.46 8.19 12.01
CA ARG A 130 -10.27 9.02 12.90
C ARG A 130 -11.32 8.20 13.64
N GLU A 131 -11.88 7.18 12.99
CA GLU A 131 -12.98 6.37 13.52
C GLU A 131 -12.48 5.25 14.44
N THR A 132 -11.27 4.72 14.26
CA THR A 132 -10.74 3.62 15.07
C THR A 132 -9.26 3.72 15.34
N LYS A 133 -8.86 3.33 16.58
CA LYS A 133 -7.46 3.16 17.01
C LYS A 133 -7.15 1.71 17.37
N SER A 134 -8.13 0.81 17.27
CA SER A 134 -8.01 -0.59 17.70
C SER A 134 -8.22 -1.60 16.57
N ILE A 135 -9.13 -1.35 15.63
CA ILE A 135 -9.35 -2.25 14.50
C ILE A 135 -8.13 -2.16 13.59
N PRO A 136 -7.50 -3.29 13.25
CA PRO A 136 -6.38 -3.33 12.31
C PRO A 136 -6.72 -2.73 10.95
N ILE A 137 -5.87 -1.85 10.43
CA ILE A 137 -6.01 -1.26 9.10
C ILE A 137 -4.78 -1.60 8.28
N VAL A 138 -4.99 -2.24 7.13
CA VAL A 138 -3.99 -2.44 6.08
C VAL A 138 -4.29 -1.49 4.93
N PHE A 139 -3.29 -0.80 4.43
CA PHE A 139 -3.49 0.11 3.31
C PHE A 139 -2.72 -0.28 2.06
N ALA A 140 -3.20 0.19 0.91
CA ALA A 140 -2.45 0.28 -0.35
C ALA A 140 -2.55 1.70 -0.92
N GLY A 141 -1.50 2.15 -1.60
CA GLY A 141 -1.52 3.42 -2.30
C GLY A 141 -1.53 4.66 -1.40
N VAL A 142 -0.94 4.58 -0.21
CA VAL A 142 -0.71 5.75 0.65
C VAL A 142 0.61 6.39 0.30
N SER A 143 0.61 7.69 0.03
CA SER A 143 1.79 8.39 -0.46
C SER A 143 2.81 8.69 0.64
N ASP A 144 2.34 9.16 1.79
CA ASP A 144 3.21 9.53 2.93
C ASP A 144 2.50 9.19 4.25
N PRO A 145 2.60 7.96 4.72
CA PRO A 145 1.96 7.56 5.98
C PRO A 145 2.61 8.19 7.22
N ILE A 146 3.89 8.55 7.15
CA ILE A 146 4.62 9.14 8.29
C ILE A 146 4.28 10.63 8.39
N GLY A 147 4.46 11.41 7.34
CA GLY A 147 4.15 12.83 7.34
C GLY A 147 2.66 13.13 7.54
N SER A 148 1.78 12.19 7.16
CA SER A 148 0.34 12.26 7.45
C SER A 148 -0.02 11.84 8.88
N GLY A 149 0.94 11.44 9.73
CA GLY A 149 0.70 11.00 11.11
C GLY A 149 -0.04 9.66 11.24
N LEU A 150 -0.04 8.84 10.19
CA LEU A 150 -0.71 7.54 10.16
C LEU A 150 0.19 6.42 10.71
N ALA A 151 1.50 6.61 10.67
CA ALA A 151 2.49 5.68 11.19
C ALA A 151 3.70 6.42 11.80
N ALA A 152 4.34 5.81 12.79
CA ALA A 152 5.50 6.40 13.47
C ALA A 152 6.79 6.28 12.64
N SER A 153 7.01 5.15 11.99
CA SER A 153 8.16 4.89 11.11
C SER A 153 7.87 3.76 10.12
N ILE A 154 8.76 3.58 9.14
CA ILE A 154 8.65 2.48 8.15
C ILE A 154 8.83 1.12 8.84
N ALA A 155 9.87 0.97 9.66
CA ALA A 155 10.20 -0.30 10.31
C ALA A 155 9.21 -0.68 11.42
N HIS A 156 8.72 0.31 12.15
CA HIS A 156 7.79 0.16 13.26
C HIS A 156 6.64 1.17 13.12
N PRO A 157 5.56 0.80 12.40
CA PRO A 157 4.45 1.73 12.16
C PRO A 157 3.80 2.22 13.45
N GLY A 158 3.76 1.38 14.47
CA GLY A 158 3.05 1.65 15.72
C GLY A 158 1.53 1.65 15.53
N GLY A 159 0.78 1.56 16.62
CA GLY A 159 -0.69 1.60 16.53
C GLY A 159 -1.31 0.46 15.73
N ASN A 160 -2.44 0.77 15.05
CA ASN A 160 -3.27 -0.20 14.36
C ASN A 160 -3.20 -0.12 12.82
N ILE A 161 -2.26 0.63 12.25
CA ILE A 161 -2.17 0.89 10.81
C ILE A 161 -0.84 0.40 10.25
N THR A 162 -0.90 -0.35 9.14
CA THR A 162 0.27 -0.79 8.36
C THR A 162 -0.11 -0.91 6.88
N GLY A 163 0.85 -1.17 6.00
CA GLY A 163 0.53 -1.40 4.58
C GLY A 163 1.62 -1.04 3.58
N PHE A 164 1.19 -0.68 2.36
CA PHE A 164 2.01 -0.58 1.16
C PHE A 164 1.96 0.84 0.59
N MET A 165 3.11 1.52 0.61
CA MET A 165 3.25 2.90 0.15
C MET A 165 3.19 2.99 -1.38
N ALA A 166 2.66 4.11 -1.89
CA ALA A 166 2.59 4.39 -3.33
C ALA A 166 3.89 4.96 -3.89
N ASN A 167 4.67 5.63 -3.06
CA ASN A 167 5.82 6.42 -3.50
C ASN A 167 7.10 6.00 -2.79
N ASP A 168 8.22 6.34 -3.42
CA ASP A 168 9.52 6.34 -2.78
C ASP A 168 9.57 7.44 -1.68
N PRO A 169 9.87 7.08 -0.43
CA PRO A 169 9.99 8.04 0.67
C PRO A 169 11.06 9.11 0.45
N ALA A 170 12.07 8.83 -0.39
CA ALA A 170 13.10 9.79 -0.74
C ALA A 170 12.64 10.85 -1.74
N GLY A 171 11.44 10.71 -2.32
CA GLY A 171 10.87 11.67 -3.27
C GLY A 171 11.61 11.75 -4.61
N THR A 172 12.45 10.77 -4.94
CA THR A 172 13.34 10.79 -6.12
C THR A 172 12.58 10.66 -7.45
N LEU A 173 11.37 10.10 -7.42
CA LEU A 173 10.54 9.91 -8.61
C LEU A 173 10.24 11.21 -9.36
N GLY A 174 10.13 12.33 -8.63
CA GLY A 174 9.86 13.64 -9.24
C GLY A 174 10.90 14.04 -10.30
N GLY A 175 12.18 13.89 -9.96
CA GLY A 175 13.27 14.13 -10.90
C GLY A 175 13.24 13.18 -12.10
N LYS A 176 12.82 11.93 -11.88
CA LYS A 176 12.67 10.94 -12.94
C LYS A 176 11.58 11.31 -13.94
N TRP A 177 10.45 11.84 -13.48
CA TRP A 177 9.38 12.31 -14.37
C TRP A 177 9.84 13.50 -15.23
N VAL A 178 10.58 14.44 -14.67
CA VAL A 178 11.18 15.57 -15.46
C VAL A 178 12.13 15.02 -16.52
N GLN A 179 13.02 14.09 -16.15
CA GLN A 179 13.93 13.42 -17.07
C GLN A 179 13.18 12.75 -18.22
N LEU A 180 12.18 11.92 -17.91
CA LEU A 180 11.40 11.18 -18.90
C LEU A 180 10.64 12.11 -19.85
N LEU A 181 10.04 13.19 -19.31
CA LEU A 181 9.37 14.19 -20.15
C LEU A 181 10.35 14.85 -21.11
N LYS A 182 11.53 15.20 -20.63
CA LYS A 182 12.57 15.82 -21.47
C LYS A 182 13.14 14.87 -22.51
N GLU A 183 13.27 13.58 -22.18
CA GLU A 183 13.74 12.57 -23.13
C GLU A 183 12.71 12.29 -24.24
N ILE A 184 11.42 12.17 -23.91
CA ILE A 184 10.38 11.86 -24.91
C ILE A 184 9.94 13.10 -25.68
N ALA A 185 10.00 14.28 -25.08
CA ALA A 185 9.62 15.57 -25.67
C ALA A 185 10.75 16.61 -25.48
N PRO A 186 11.86 16.54 -26.23
CA PRO A 186 13.05 17.36 -25.99
C PRO A 186 12.84 18.88 -26.09
N ARG A 187 11.79 19.31 -26.81
CA ARG A 187 11.42 20.73 -26.96
C ARG A 187 10.74 21.31 -25.72
N THR A 188 10.42 20.50 -24.71
CA THR A 188 9.78 20.98 -23.47
C THR A 188 10.73 21.93 -22.72
N VAL A 189 10.25 23.15 -22.46
CA VAL A 189 10.97 24.19 -21.70
C VAL A 189 10.18 24.67 -20.49
N ARG A 190 8.87 24.34 -20.42
CA ARG A 190 7.99 24.64 -19.30
C ARG A 190 7.21 23.39 -18.92
N ILE A 191 7.13 23.13 -17.64
CA ILE A 191 6.42 21.98 -17.07
C ILE A 191 5.39 22.46 -16.07
N LYS A 192 4.14 22.06 -16.25
CA LYS A 192 3.09 22.23 -15.25
C LYS A 192 2.96 20.96 -14.43
N LEU A 193 2.93 21.10 -13.11
CA LEU A 193 2.53 20.03 -12.21
C LEU A 193 1.02 20.08 -12.02
N LEU A 194 0.33 19.00 -12.31
CA LEU A 194 -1.12 18.86 -12.08
C LEU A 194 -1.36 18.14 -10.77
N PHE A 195 -1.94 18.82 -9.78
CA PHE A 195 -2.23 18.26 -8.46
C PHE A 195 -3.33 19.04 -7.74
N ASN A 196 -4.02 18.38 -6.82
CA ASN A 196 -4.92 19.03 -5.87
C ASN A 196 -4.27 19.06 -4.48
N PRO A 197 -4.07 20.25 -3.85
CA PRO A 197 -3.36 20.36 -2.59
C PRO A 197 -4.06 19.67 -1.42
N ALA A 198 -5.38 19.43 -1.51
CA ALA A 198 -6.12 18.71 -0.47
C ALA A 198 -5.81 17.20 -0.44
N THR A 199 -5.32 16.63 -1.55
CA THR A 199 -5.08 15.19 -1.70
C THR A 199 -3.64 14.84 -2.06
N ALA A 200 -2.84 15.79 -2.58
CA ALA A 200 -1.43 15.62 -2.96
C ALA A 200 -0.46 15.93 -1.81
N VAL A 201 -0.63 15.29 -0.66
CA VAL A 201 0.16 15.55 0.57
C VAL A 201 1.67 15.33 0.39
N GLN A 202 2.06 14.48 -0.55
CA GLN A 202 3.47 14.14 -0.85
C GLN A 202 4.20 15.18 -1.70
N LEU A 203 3.51 16.19 -2.24
CA LEU A 203 4.14 17.18 -3.12
C LEU A 203 5.34 17.84 -2.48
N GLN A 204 5.25 18.20 -1.19
CA GLN A 204 6.33 18.83 -0.45
C GLN A 204 7.64 18.02 -0.43
N TYR A 205 7.58 16.70 -0.50
CA TYR A 205 8.75 15.81 -0.53
C TYR A 205 9.26 15.56 -1.95
N THR A 206 8.36 15.59 -2.93
CA THR A 206 8.68 15.31 -4.33
C THR A 206 9.19 16.57 -5.06
N LEU A 207 8.71 17.74 -4.67
CA LEU A 207 9.03 19.02 -5.31
C LEU A 207 10.53 19.34 -5.35
N PRO A 208 11.34 19.10 -4.29
CA PRO A 208 12.77 19.37 -4.35
C PRO A 208 13.50 18.60 -5.46
N SER A 209 13.16 17.32 -5.67
CA SER A 209 13.76 16.51 -6.76
C SER A 209 13.30 16.95 -8.14
N ILE A 210 12.06 17.41 -8.28
CA ILE A 210 11.55 18.02 -9.49
C ILE A 210 12.32 19.31 -9.81
N GLN A 211 12.50 20.19 -8.83
CA GLN A 211 13.22 21.44 -8.99
C GLN A 211 14.69 21.24 -9.34
N ALA A 212 15.37 20.29 -8.67
CA ALA A 212 16.75 19.94 -8.99
C ALA A 212 16.91 19.44 -10.43
N ALA A 213 16.02 18.55 -10.88
CA ALA A 213 15.99 18.07 -12.26
C ALA A 213 15.63 19.19 -13.26
N ALA A 214 14.71 20.07 -12.90
CA ALA A 214 14.32 21.21 -13.71
C ALA A 214 15.50 22.14 -13.99
N LEU A 215 16.32 22.42 -12.98
CA LEU A 215 17.56 23.20 -13.14
C LEU A 215 18.55 22.47 -14.08
N TYR A 216 18.74 21.18 -13.88
CA TYR A 216 19.65 20.38 -14.72
C TYR A 216 19.24 20.36 -16.20
N PHE A 217 17.94 20.22 -16.47
CA PHE A 217 17.41 20.14 -17.84
C PHE A 217 17.02 21.51 -18.40
N ALA A 218 17.30 22.61 -17.72
CA ALA A 218 16.95 23.97 -18.12
C ALA A 218 15.45 24.14 -18.48
N VAL A 219 14.57 23.60 -17.62
CA VAL A 219 13.11 23.75 -17.75
C VAL A 219 12.54 24.55 -16.59
N GLN A 220 11.49 25.33 -16.85
CA GLN A 220 10.72 26.01 -15.80
C GLN A 220 9.62 25.08 -15.30
N VAL A 221 9.48 24.97 -13.98
CA VAL A 221 8.41 24.19 -13.35
C VAL A 221 7.43 25.13 -12.66
N ASN A 222 6.16 24.95 -12.95
CA ASN A 222 5.05 25.68 -12.36
C ASN A 222 4.14 24.72 -11.58
N ALA A 223 3.99 24.97 -10.27
CA ALA A 223 3.26 24.13 -9.32
C ALA A 223 1.98 24.80 -8.81
N ASP A 224 1.25 25.54 -9.67
CA ASP A 224 -0.03 26.13 -9.28
C ASP A 224 -1.08 25.03 -9.06
N PRO A 225 -1.82 25.06 -7.93
CA PRO A 225 -2.77 24.04 -7.59
C PRO A 225 -4.01 24.03 -8.49
N VAL A 226 -4.68 22.88 -8.54
CA VAL A 226 -6.01 22.68 -9.11
C VAL A 226 -6.94 22.20 -8.00
N HIS A 227 -8.03 22.91 -7.74
CA HIS A 227 -8.93 22.59 -6.61
C HIS A 227 -10.19 21.85 -7.07
N ALA A 228 -10.60 22.02 -8.33
CA ALA A 228 -11.83 21.46 -8.86
C ALA A 228 -11.64 20.90 -10.28
N LYS A 229 -12.53 19.98 -10.67
CA LYS A 229 -12.47 19.27 -11.96
C LYS A 229 -12.56 20.22 -13.17
N ASP A 230 -13.34 21.28 -13.07
CA ASP A 230 -13.56 22.29 -14.12
C ASP A 230 -12.32 23.16 -14.36
N GLU A 231 -11.37 23.23 -13.42
CA GLU A 231 -10.11 23.95 -13.60
C GLU A 231 -9.08 23.17 -14.44
N ILE A 232 -9.23 21.84 -14.58
CA ILE A 232 -8.25 20.97 -15.26
C ILE A 232 -8.03 21.40 -16.70
N GLU A 233 -9.10 21.68 -17.46
CA GLU A 233 -9.00 22.08 -18.86
C GLU A 233 -8.20 23.37 -19.02
N GLY A 234 -8.48 24.39 -18.19
CA GLY A 234 -7.77 25.65 -18.22
C GLY A 234 -6.26 25.52 -17.98
N VAL A 235 -5.89 24.66 -17.06
CA VAL A 235 -4.47 24.37 -16.72
C VAL A 235 -3.76 23.68 -17.88
N ILE A 236 -4.37 22.68 -18.50
CA ILE A 236 -3.76 21.93 -19.61
C ILE A 236 -3.71 22.81 -20.87
N ALA A 237 -4.80 23.52 -21.21
CA ALA A 237 -4.86 24.43 -22.36
C ALA A 237 -3.81 25.54 -22.25
N ALA A 238 -3.52 26.04 -21.08
CA ALA A 238 -2.49 27.06 -20.87
C ALA A 238 -1.09 26.63 -21.33
N GLN A 239 -0.82 25.30 -21.41
CA GLN A 239 0.47 24.80 -21.89
C GLN A 239 0.70 24.99 -23.38
N THR A 240 -0.35 25.28 -24.15
CA THR A 240 -0.27 25.50 -25.60
C THR A 240 -0.11 26.98 -26.00
N ARG A 241 -0.23 27.92 -25.06
CA ARG A 241 -0.12 29.38 -25.34
C ARG A 241 1.22 29.75 -25.99
N ASP A 242 2.29 29.06 -25.55
CA ASP A 242 3.61 29.20 -26.11
C ASP A 242 4.21 27.83 -26.41
N PRO A 243 5.11 27.66 -27.38
CA PRO A 243 5.77 26.38 -27.65
C PRO A 243 6.55 25.84 -26.49
N GLY A 244 6.61 24.53 -26.38
CA GLY A 244 7.44 23.83 -25.38
C GLY A 244 6.79 23.65 -23.99
N GLY A 245 5.45 23.68 -23.91
CA GLY A 245 4.73 23.27 -22.71
C GLY A 245 4.70 21.75 -22.54
N GLY A 246 4.70 21.30 -21.29
CA GLY A 246 4.55 19.90 -20.91
C GLY A 246 3.84 19.76 -19.58
N LEU A 247 3.42 18.54 -19.26
CA LEU A 247 2.63 18.21 -18.06
C LEU A 247 3.28 17.08 -17.27
N ILE A 248 3.34 17.21 -15.96
CA ILE A 248 3.55 16.10 -15.04
C ILE A 248 2.29 15.97 -14.19
N VAL A 249 1.61 14.83 -14.32
CA VAL A 249 0.44 14.50 -13.52
C VAL A 249 0.94 13.85 -12.23
N MET A 250 0.73 14.54 -11.11
CA MET A 250 1.26 14.08 -9.80
C MET A 250 0.44 12.94 -9.23
N PRO A 251 1.05 12.03 -8.44
CA PRO A 251 0.34 10.98 -7.70
C PRO A 251 -0.68 11.61 -6.75
N ASP A 252 -1.95 11.47 -7.08
CA ASP A 252 -3.03 12.16 -6.39
C ASP A 252 -4.37 11.49 -6.70
N VAL A 253 -5.18 11.18 -5.69
CA VAL A 253 -6.49 10.56 -5.89
C VAL A 253 -7.42 11.43 -6.74
N PHE A 254 -7.30 12.77 -6.65
CA PHE A 254 -8.01 13.68 -7.54
C PHE A 254 -7.66 13.45 -9.01
N ASN A 255 -6.38 13.26 -9.33
CA ASN A 255 -5.93 12.93 -10.68
C ASN A 255 -6.38 11.52 -11.09
N ASP A 256 -6.36 10.55 -10.16
CA ASP A 256 -6.79 9.17 -10.42
C ASP A 256 -8.25 9.12 -10.93
N VAL A 257 -9.15 9.79 -10.23
CA VAL A 257 -10.59 9.77 -10.56
C VAL A 257 -10.94 10.62 -11.77
N ASN A 258 -10.10 11.61 -12.11
CA ASN A 258 -10.24 12.47 -13.29
C ASN A 258 -9.35 12.03 -14.46
N ARG A 259 -8.72 10.86 -14.42
CA ARG A 259 -7.71 10.43 -15.39
C ARG A 259 -8.18 10.43 -16.84
N GLU A 260 -9.40 9.99 -17.11
CA GLU A 260 -9.96 9.96 -18.46
C GLU A 260 -10.07 11.37 -19.05
N LEU A 261 -10.51 12.34 -18.24
CA LEU A 261 -10.56 13.75 -18.64
C LEU A 261 -9.16 14.30 -18.88
N ILE A 262 -8.21 14.04 -17.98
CA ILE A 262 -6.82 14.53 -18.09
C ILE A 262 -6.17 14.00 -19.37
N ILE A 263 -6.31 12.70 -19.66
CA ILE A 263 -5.77 12.07 -20.87
C ILE A 263 -6.42 12.68 -22.13
N ALA A 264 -7.74 12.81 -22.16
CA ALA A 264 -8.46 13.38 -23.29
C ALA A 264 -8.05 14.83 -23.56
N LEU A 265 -7.87 15.63 -22.51
CA LEU A 265 -7.45 17.03 -22.64
C LEU A 265 -5.98 17.13 -23.06
N ALA A 266 -5.08 16.32 -22.51
CA ALA A 266 -3.68 16.28 -22.95
C ALA A 266 -3.56 15.93 -24.44
N ALA A 267 -4.35 14.97 -24.92
CA ALA A 267 -4.43 14.60 -26.34
C ALA A 267 -5.03 15.73 -27.19
N ARG A 268 -6.18 16.29 -26.77
CA ARG A 268 -6.87 17.39 -27.48
C ARG A 268 -5.98 18.62 -27.69
N TYR A 269 -5.22 18.97 -26.64
CA TYR A 269 -4.33 20.13 -26.66
C TYR A 269 -2.91 19.80 -27.10
N SER A 270 -2.65 18.54 -27.52
CA SER A 270 -1.33 18.07 -27.95
C SER A 270 -0.21 18.38 -26.94
N VAL A 271 -0.50 18.24 -25.64
CA VAL A 271 0.46 18.49 -24.56
C VAL A 271 1.16 17.18 -24.17
N PRO A 272 2.50 17.07 -24.33
CA PRO A 272 3.24 15.94 -23.83
C PRO A 272 3.10 15.81 -22.32
N ALA A 273 2.70 14.63 -21.83
CA ALA A 273 2.43 14.40 -20.42
C ALA A 273 3.13 13.15 -19.91
N VAL A 274 3.73 13.27 -18.72
CA VAL A 274 4.22 12.14 -17.92
C VAL A 274 3.25 11.87 -16.79
N TYR A 275 2.95 10.60 -16.60
CA TYR A 275 2.03 10.12 -15.58
C TYR A 275 2.76 9.23 -14.56
N PHE A 276 2.22 9.14 -13.36
CA PHE A 276 2.84 8.38 -12.29
C PHE A 276 2.44 6.90 -12.25
N ASN A 277 1.52 6.44 -13.14
CA ASN A 277 1.10 5.04 -13.16
C ASN A 277 0.53 4.62 -14.52
N ARG A 278 0.62 3.31 -14.83
CA ARG A 278 0.20 2.68 -16.07
C ARG A 278 -1.26 2.90 -16.44
N PHE A 279 -2.15 3.02 -15.47
CA PHE A 279 -3.58 3.22 -15.73
C PHE A 279 -3.93 4.57 -16.37
N PHE A 280 -2.95 5.47 -16.52
CA PHE A 280 -3.05 6.63 -17.40
C PHE A 280 -2.56 6.32 -18.82
N THR A 281 -1.51 5.50 -18.95
CA THR A 281 -0.87 5.25 -20.26
C THR A 281 -1.63 4.22 -21.08
N GLU A 282 -2.20 3.21 -20.45
CA GLU A 282 -3.04 2.20 -21.11
C GLU A 282 -4.23 2.79 -21.89
N PRO A 283 -5.03 3.71 -21.34
CA PRO A 283 -6.15 4.31 -22.07
C PRO A 283 -5.77 5.46 -23.03
N GLY A 284 -4.48 5.78 -23.18
CA GLY A 284 -4.02 6.78 -24.17
C GLY A 284 -3.05 7.85 -23.66
N GLY A 285 -2.61 7.81 -22.42
CA GLY A 285 -1.54 8.69 -21.95
C GLY A 285 -0.20 8.40 -22.64
N LEU A 286 0.69 9.38 -22.72
CA LEU A 286 1.94 9.28 -23.47
C LEU A 286 2.97 8.32 -22.84
N ILE A 287 3.28 8.53 -21.57
CA ILE A 287 4.33 7.80 -20.84
C ILE A 287 4.03 7.81 -19.35
N SER A 288 4.26 6.70 -18.68
CA SER A 288 4.17 6.63 -17.21
C SER A 288 5.40 5.96 -16.60
N TYR A 289 5.71 6.38 -15.38
CA TYR A 289 6.71 5.75 -14.53
C TYR A 289 6.25 5.74 -13.08
N GLY A 290 6.01 4.57 -12.52
CA GLY A 290 5.50 4.45 -11.16
C GLY A 290 5.35 3.03 -10.65
N ASP A 291 4.75 2.89 -9.49
CA ASP A 291 4.53 1.64 -8.79
C ASP A 291 3.55 0.71 -9.53
N VAL A 292 3.70 -0.59 -9.29
CA VAL A 292 2.74 -1.59 -9.78
C VAL A 292 1.61 -1.74 -8.76
N ARG A 293 0.54 -0.96 -8.91
CA ARG A 293 -0.55 -0.89 -7.94
C ARG A 293 -1.23 -2.24 -7.67
N SER A 294 -1.43 -3.07 -8.68
CA SER A 294 -1.99 -4.41 -8.52
C SER A 294 -1.15 -5.32 -7.62
N GLU A 295 0.17 -5.13 -7.61
CA GLU A 295 1.08 -5.86 -6.73
C GLU A 295 0.88 -5.48 -5.27
N GLN A 296 0.67 -4.19 -4.96
CA GLN A 296 0.35 -3.75 -3.60
C GLN A 296 -0.93 -4.41 -3.08
N PHE A 297 -1.97 -4.52 -3.91
CA PHE A 297 -3.21 -5.21 -3.55
C PHE A 297 -3.00 -6.70 -3.30
N ARG A 298 -2.17 -7.34 -4.12
CA ARG A 298 -1.78 -8.74 -3.95
C ARG A 298 -1.04 -8.96 -2.62
N LEU A 299 -0.08 -8.08 -2.29
CA LEU A 299 0.70 -8.16 -1.06
C LEU A 299 -0.13 -7.79 0.18
N ALA A 300 -1.08 -6.85 0.07
CA ALA A 300 -2.00 -6.50 1.15
C ALA A 300 -2.83 -7.69 1.62
N ALA A 301 -3.18 -8.62 0.73
CA ALA A 301 -3.86 -9.86 1.10
C ALA A 301 -3.02 -10.70 2.09
N GLY A 302 -1.68 -10.70 1.93
CA GLY A 302 -0.76 -11.37 2.86
C GLY A 302 -0.71 -10.71 4.24
N TYR A 303 -0.78 -9.38 4.31
CA TYR A 303 -0.85 -8.67 5.60
C TYR A 303 -2.18 -8.88 6.29
N ILE A 304 -3.28 -8.87 5.54
CA ILE A 304 -4.61 -9.23 6.07
C ILE A 304 -4.60 -10.67 6.61
N ASP A 305 -4.02 -11.63 5.89
CA ASP A 305 -3.88 -13.02 6.34
C ASP A 305 -3.15 -13.13 7.69
N ARG A 306 -2.00 -12.47 7.81
CA ARG A 306 -1.21 -12.44 9.05
C ARG A 306 -2.00 -11.84 10.21
N ILE A 307 -2.72 -10.74 9.98
CA ILE A 307 -3.55 -10.08 10.99
C ILE A 307 -4.71 -10.99 11.42
N LEU A 308 -5.38 -11.65 10.48
CA LEU A 308 -6.47 -12.58 10.79
C LEU A 308 -5.98 -13.82 11.57
N LYS A 309 -4.69 -14.17 11.46
CA LYS A 309 -4.01 -15.21 12.23
C LYS A 309 -3.45 -14.73 13.57
N GLY A 310 -3.54 -13.43 13.87
CA GLY A 310 -3.19 -12.88 15.19
C GLY A 310 -1.98 -11.94 15.23
N ASP A 311 -1.31 -11.68 14.11
CA ASP A 311 -0.22 -10.69 14.07
C ASP A 311 -0.78 -9.29 14.31
N LYS A 312 0.03 -8.43 14.93
CA LYS A 312 -0.35 -7.04 15.17
C LYS A 312 0.12 -6.15 14.03
N PRO A 313 -0.68 -5.16 13.58
CA PRO A 313 -0.23 -4.18 12.59
C PRO A 313 1.07 -3.47 12.96
N SER A 314 1.30 -3.20 14.25
CA SER A 314 2.52 -2.59 14.78
C SER A 314 3.80 -3.37 14.47
N ASP A 315 3.68 -4.70 14.29
CA ASP A 315 4.81 -5.61 14.06
C ASP A 315 5.02 -5.89 12.55
N LEU A 316 4.16 -5.33 11.71
CA LEU A 316 4.22 -5.42 10.26
C LEU A 316 4.79 -4.11 9.68
N PRO A 317 6.05 -4.10 9.20
CA PRO A 317 6.65 -2.87 8.68
C PRO A 317 5.89 -2.34 7.45
N LEU A 318 5.91 -1.01 7.27
CA LEU A 318 5.44 -0.42 6.02
C LEU A 318 6.30 -0.91 4.86
N GLN A 319 5.67 -1.23 3.75
CA GLN A 319 6.37 -1.65 2.55
C GLN A 319 6.46 -0.49 1.57
N VAL A 320 7.68 -0.15 1.18
CA VAL A 320 7.95 0.76 0.07
C VAL A 320 7.88 -0.01 -1.24
N PRO A 321 7.49 0.63 -2.36
CA PRO A 321 7.53 -0.03 -3.66
C PRO A 321 8.96 -0.45 -4.00
N THR A 322 9.13 -1.70 -4.38
CA THR A 322 10.42 -2.24 -4.86
C THR A 322 10.43 -2.41 -6.37
N LYS A 323 9.26 -2.33 -7.01
CA LYS A 323 9.10 -2.45 -8.44
C LYS A 323 8.42 -1.21 -9.00
N PHE A 324 9.09 -0.58 -9.94
CA PHE A 324 8.57 0.51 -10.76
C PHE A 324 8.56 0.05 -12.21
N GLU A 325 7.60 0.54 -12.98
CA GLU A 325 7.46 0.21 -14.40
C GLU A 325 7.41 1.48 -15.25
N LEU A 326 8.09 1.41 -16.40
CA LEU A 326 8.10 2.42 -17.45
C LEU A 326 7.23 1.93 -18.60
N ILE A 327 6.12 2.61 -18.84
CA ILE A 327 5.19 2.28 -19.93
C ILE A 327 5.16 3.43 -20.93
N ILE A 328 5.27 3.12 -22.21
CA ILE A 328 5.26 4.10 -23.30
C ILE A 328 4.15 3.76 -24.29
N ASN A 329 3.35 4.74 -24.66
CA ASN A 329 2.32 4.60 -25.69
C ASN A 329 2.79 5.24 -27.02
N LEU A 330 3.16 4.39 -27.99
CA LEU A 330 3.64 4.83 -29.30
C LEU A 330 2.55 5.45 -30.15
N LYS A 331 1.28 5.01 -30.01
CA LYS A 331 0.17 5.67 -30.73
C LYS A 331 0.05 7.13 -30.31
N THR A 332 0.14 7.39 -29.01
CA THR A 332 0.07 8.75 -28.48
C THR A 332 1.31 9.56 -28.84
N ALA A 333 2.51 8.96 -28.77
CA ALA A 333 3.74 9.63 -29.19
C ALA A 333 3.65 10.05 -30.66
N LYS A 334 3.20 9.15 -31.55
CA LYS A 334 3.00 9.43 -32.98
C LYS A 334 1.96 10.53 -33.22
N ALA A 335 0.84 10.49 -32.49
CA ALA A 335 -0.20 11.53 -32.59
C ALA A 335 0.30 12.91 -32.17
N LEU A 336 1.24 12.97 -31.22
CA LEU A 336 1.90 14.20 -30.77
C LEU A 336 3.08 14.63 -31.64
N GLY A 337 3.41 13.86 -32.70
CA GLY A 337 4.57 14.13 -33.56
C GLY A 337 5.92 13.97 -32.84
N LEU A 338 5.99 13.07 -31.88
CA LEU A 338 7.18 12.80 -31.08
C LEU A 338 7.91 11.55 -31.58
N ASP A 339 9.22 11.67 -31.80
CA ASP A 339 10.10 10.55 -32.08
C ASP A 339 10.65 9.99 -30.76
N VAL A 340 10.22 8.80 -30.40
CA VAL A 340 10.66 8.17 -29.14
C VAL A 340 12.06 7.63 -29.29
N PRO A 341 13.05 8.08 -28.48
CA PRO A 341 14.41 7.62 -28.58
C PRO A 341 14.53 6.11 -28.35
N ARG A 342 15.37 5.44 -29.16
CA ARG A 342 15.59 3.99 -29.02
C ARG A 342 16.08 3.59 -27.63
N SER A 343 16.92 4.42 -26.99
CA SER A 343 17.38 4.23 -25.62
C SER A 343 16.25 4.26 -24.60
N LEU A 344 15.18 5.02 -24.84
CA LEU A 344 14.00 5.07 -23.98
C LEU A 344 13.13 3.82 -24.16
N LEU A 345 12.95 3.36 -25.42
CA LEU A 345 12.23 2.13 -25.72
C LEU A 345 12.91 0.88 -25.11
N GLN A 346 14.24 0.83 -25.12
CA GLN A 346 14.99 -0.28 -24.54
C GLN A 346 14.87 -0.37 -23.00
N ARG A 347 14.50 0.71 -22.34
CA ARG A 347 14.29 0.76 -20.88
C ARG A 347 12.83 0.57 -20.47
N ALA A 348 11.92 0.61 -21.45
CA ALA A 348 10.50 0.41 -21.18
C ALA A 348 10.22 -1.03 -20.77
N ASP A 349 9.43 -1.20 -19.72
CA ASP A 349 8.90 -2.51 -19.32
C ASP A 349 7.78 -2.95 -20.25
N GLU A 350 7.05 -1.97 -20.83
CA GLU A 350 5.99 -2.21 -21.82
C GLU A 350 5.91 -1.05 -22.82
N VAL A 351 5.66 -1.40 -24.07
CA VAL A 351 5.42 -0.47 -25.17
C VAL A 351 4.07 -0.78 -25.80
N ILE A 352 3.14 0.18 -25.74
CA ILE A 352 1.79 0.06 -26.30
C ILE A 352 1.82 0.56 -27.76
N GLU A 353 1.50 -0.36 -28.70
CA GLU A 353 1.50 -0.12 -30.15
C GLU A 353 0.07 0.06 -30.71
#